data_a04abcd0f2b8d5c52c7269c4f0d682eb
#
_entry.id   a04abcd0f2b8d5c52c7269c4f0d682eb
#
_cell.length_a   1.000
_cell.length_b   1.000
_cell.length_c   1.000
_cell.angle_alpha   90.00
_cell.angle_beta   90.00
_cell.angle_gamma   90.00
#
_symmetry.space_group_name_H-M   'P 1'
#
loop_
_entity.id
_entity.type
_entity.pdbx_description
1 polymer ?
#
loop_
_entity_poly.entity_id
_entity_poly.type
_entity_poly.pdbx_seq_one_letter_code
_entity_poly.pdbx_strand_id
1 'polypeptide(L)'
;MDHLRVSGGDSAAIELPPSRWLRPCTATGPAGPLRAMLVLLPHAGGAAHTYSAWGPALPQGVTALAVEYPGHGTRMSEPPSADLDSVVTELSDLLVAVQDAVDGRPLILGGHSLGALLAHEIAGELQNRGRPVPDLFLSAAAPPHRRAGLPDPSRWDDDALAAALGDIGDLPREILADAEARALYLPMIRHDFVLARRYGPDARTADTVVRTRAVIVGGAEDGRCPAADLAAWTDLIDGPAQVTVLPGGHFYYRDQLDAVGRLIDGLVTAPRPATPLKEGPE
;
A
#
# COMPACT_ATOMS: atom_id res chain seq x y z
N MET A 1 24.36 -4.40 4.86
CA MET A 1 22.92 -4.68 4.72
C MET A 1 22.79 -6.11 4.25
N ASP A 2 22.13 -6.94 5.04
CA ASP A 2 21.98 -8.35 4.67
C ASP A 2 20.89 -8.49 3.60
N HIS A 3 21.08 -9.43 2.68
CA HIS A 3 20.05 -9.79 1.70
C HIS A 3 18.81 -10.31 2.42
N LEU A 4 17.65 -9.79 2.08
CA LEU A 4 16.39 -10.32 2.57
C LEU A 4 16.10 -11.63 1.84
N ARG A 5 16.10 -12.75 2.58
CA ARG A 5 15.78 -14.08 2.03
C ARG A 5 14.33 -14.41 2.29
N VAL A 6 13.62 -14.71 1.23
CA VAL A 6 12.24 -15.23 1.29
C VAL A 6 12.30 -16.71 0.93
N SER A 7 12.16 -17.57 1.94
CA SER A 7 12.13 -19.03 1.73
C SER A 7 10.69 -19.49 1.56
N GLY A 8 10.42 -20.22 0.49
CA GLY A 8 9.15 -20.92 0.26
C GLY A 8 9.35 -22.41 0.32
N GLY A 9 9.10 -23.05 1.46
CA GLY A 9 9.15 -24.52 1.61
C GLY A 9 10.41 -25.18 1.00
N ASP A 10 10.23 -26.25 0.22
CA ASP A 10 11.33 -26.97 -0.45
C ASP A 10 11.90 -26.25 -1.70
N SER A 11 11.45 -25.05 -2.01
CA SER A 11 11.95 -24.25 -3.13
C SER A 11 13.18 -23.43 -2.69
N ALA A 12 14.11 -23.18 -3.62
CA ALA A 12 15.26 -22.31 -3.36
C ALA A 12 14.80 -20.95 -2.82
N ALA A 13 15.47 -20.45 -1.78
CA ALA A 13 15.15 -19.15 -1.21
C ALA A 13 15.34 -18.06 -2.28
N ILE A 14 14.36 -17.17 -2.41
CA ILE A 14 14.49 -15.99 -3.25
C ILE A 14 15.31 -14.96 -2.47
N GLU A 15 16.41 -14.53 -3.05
CA GLU A 15 17.23 -13.45 -2.53
C GLU A 15 16.74 -12.14 -3.13
N LEU A 16 16.16 -11.29 -2.26
CA LEU A 16 15.78 -9.94 -2.64
C LEU A 16 16.96 -8.99 -2.49
N PRO A 17 16.98 -7.90 -3.26
CA PRO A 17 18.03 -6.89 -3.12
C PRO A 17 18.03 -6.34 -1.68
N PRO A 18 19.21 -6.02 -1.12
CA PRO A 18 19.29 -5.34 0.16
C PRO A 18 18.51 -4.05 0.11
N SER A 19 17.58 -3.86 1.06
CA SER A 19 16.72 -2.69 1.05
C SER A 19 16.43 -2.19 2.46
N ARG A 20 16.48 -0.88 2.63
CA ARG A 20 15.99 -0.22 3.85
C ARG A 20 14.46 -0.02 3.83
N TRP A 21 13.84 -0.23 2.67
CA TRP A 21 12.41 -0.02 2.48
C TRP A 21 11.55 -1.22 2.84
N LEU A 22 12.06 -2.46 2.73
CA LEU A 22 11.24 -3.65 2.87
C LEU A 22 11.49 -4.36 4.21
N ARG A 23 10.40 -4.77 4.84
CA ARG A 23 10.37 -5.61 6.04
C ARG A 23 9.44 -6.79 5.82
N PRO A 24 9.80 -8.00 6.24
CA PRO A 24 8.87 -9.12 6.23
C PRO A 24 7.67 -8.85 7.15
N CYS A 25 6.46 -9.14 6.68
CA CYS A 25 5.27 -9.09 7.53
C CYS A 25 5.19 -10.29 8.48
N THR A 26 5.95 -11.37 8.22
CA THR A 26 6.04 -12.57 9.05
C THR A 26 7.48 -12.96 9.28
N ALA A 27 7.75 -13.53 10.46
CA ALA A 27 9.09 -14.05 10.79
C ALA A 27 9.43 -15.34 10.01
N THR A 28 8.41 -16.03 9.50
CA THR A 28 8.54 -17.29 8.73
C THR A 28 8.03 -17.09 7.33
N GLY A 29 8.74 -17.62 6.34
CA GLY A 29 8.28 -17.64 4.96
C GLY A 29 6.97 -18.41 4.78
N PRO A 30 6.36 -18.36 3.59
CA PRO A 30 5.11 -19.04 3.33
C PRO A 30 5.26 -20.56 3.50
N ALA A 31 4.21 -21.21 3.98
CA ALA A 31 4.13 -22.67 3.94
C ALA A 31 4.01 -23.10 2.46
N GLY A 32 4.95 -23.92 2.00
CA GLY A 32 4.99 -24.42 0.62
C GLY A 32 5.70 -23.48 -0.37
N PRO A 33 5.67 -23.81 -1.68
CA PRO A 33 6.35 -23.04 -2.70
C PRO A 33 5.74 -21.64 -2.86
N LEU A 34 6.58 -20.65 -3.16
CA LEU A 34 6.13 -19.28 -3.40
C LEU A 34 5.26 -19.21 -4.65
N ARG A 35 4.01 -18.77 -4.49
CA ARG A 35 3.03 -18.55 -5.56
C ARG A 35 2.94 -17.09 -5.98
N ALA A 36 3.05 -16.18 -5.02
CA ALA A 36 2.99 -14.73 -5.26
C ALA A 36 3.71 -13.95 -4.17
N MET A 37 4.15 -12.75 -4.50
CA MET A 37 4.67 -11.77 -3.55
C MET A 37 3.71 -10.58 -3.44
N LEU A 38 3.45 -10.18 -2.20
CA LEU A 38 2.63 -9.02 -1.86
C LEU A 38 3.54 -7.96 -1.23
N VAL A 39 3.58 -6.75 -1.80
CA VAL A 39 4.26 -5.60 -1.21
C VAL A 39 3.21 -4.62 -0.72
N LEU A 40 3.25 -4.28 0.56
CA LEU A 40 2.24 -3.49 1.26
C LEU A 40 2.79 -2.13 1.67
N LEU A 41 2.08 -1.07 1.30
CA LEU A 41 2.40 0.32 1.66
C LEU A 41 1.50 0.78 2.80
N PRO A 42 2.07 1.24 3.93
CA PRO A 42 1.31 1.72 5.06
C PRO A 42 0.52 3.01 4.79
N HIS A 43 -0.47 3.25 5.65
CA HIS A 43 -1.19 4.51 5.74
C HIS A 43 -0.32 5.62 6.36
N ALA A 44 -0.81 6.85 6.35
CA ALA A 44 -0.15 7.98 6.99
C ALA A 44 0.06 7.72 8.49
N GLY A 45 1.30 7.85 8.96
CA GLY A 45 1.69 7.50 10.33
C GLY A 45 1.96 6.01 10.54
N GLY A 46 1.62 5.14 9.59
CA GLY A 46 1.84 3.71 9.68
C GLY A 46 3.28 3.30 9.40
N ALA A 47 3.64 2.11 9.86
CA ALA A 47 4.94 1.49 9.63
C ALA A 47 4.76 0.02 9.20
N ALA A 48 5.83 -0.65 8.83
CA ALA A 48 5.76 -2.03 8.36
C ALA A 48 5.04 -2.98 9.33
N HIS A 49 5.17 -2.76 10.64
CA HIS A 49 4.52 -3.58 11.66
C HIS A 49 2.98 -3.52 11.61
N THR A 50 2.38 -2.51 10.96
CA THR A 50 0.93 -2.42 10.72
C THR A 50 0.37 -3.70 10.09
N TYR A 51 1.18 -4.36 9.27
CA TYR A 51 0.78 -5.57 8.54
C TYR A 51 1.22 -6.88 9.20
N SER A 52 1.77 -6.85 10.42
CA SER A 52 2.27 -8.06 11.10
C SER A 52 1.19 -9.11 11.34
N ALA A 53 -0.07 -8.69 11.55
CA ALA A 53 -1.20 -9.58 11.72
C ALA A 53 -1.71 -10.21 10.41
N TRP A 54 -1.27 -9.74 9.24
CA TRP A 54 -1.76 -10.25 7.95
C TRP A 54 -1.20 -11.63 7.61
N GLY A 55 0.03 -11.92 8.05
CA GLY A 55 0.73 -13.15 7.69
C GLY A 55 -0.09 -14.43 7.84
N PRO A 56 -0.73 -14.69 9.00
CA PRO A 56 -1.55 -15.89 9.20
C PRO A 56 -2.80 -15.97 8.32
N ALA A 57 -3.32 -14.83 7.85
CA ALA A 57 -4.50 -14.73 7.00
C ALA A 57 -4.19 -14.81 5.49
N LEU A 58 -2.90 -14.70 5.12
CA LEU A 58 -2.50 -14.79 3.71
C LEU A 58 -2.68 -16.21 3.17
N PRO A 59 -3.04 -16.35 1.89
CA PRO A 59 -3.10 -17.64 1.22
C PRO A 59 -1.77 -18.38 1.27
N GLN A 60 -1.83 -19.71 1.28
CA GLN A 60 -0.63 -20.53 1.23
C GLN A 60 0.23 -20.20 -0.01
N GLY A 61 1.53 -20.04 0.18
CA GLY A 61 2.45 -19.68 -0.88
C GLY A 61 2.49 -18.18 -1.21
N VAL A 62 1.76 -17.33 -0.47
CA VAL A 62 1.88 -15.86 -0.58
C VAL A 62 2.79 -15.34 0.52
N THR A 63 3.80 -14.56 0.12
CA THR A 63 4.68 -13.86 1.06
C THR A 63 4.39 -12.37 1.00
N ALA A 64 4.28 -11.74 2.17
CA ALA A 64 4.11 -10.30 2.28
C ALA A 64 5.35 -9.60 2.81
N LEU A 65 5.69 -8.51 2.15
CA LEU A 65 6.66 -7.51 2.58
C LEU A 65 5.94 -6.20 2.79
N ALA A 66 6.28 -5.48 3.83
CA ALA A 66 5.76 -4.14 4.07
C ALA A 66 6.84 -3.09 3.85
N VAL A 67 6.42 -1.96 3.31
CA VAL A 67 7.30 -0.80 3.16
C VAL A 67 7.49 -0.11 4.52
N GLU A 68 8.73 0.28 4.81
CA GLU A 68 9.10 1.10 5.96
C GLU A 68 9.57 2.46 5.46
N TYR A 69 8.77 3.48 5.63
CA TYR A 69 9.12 4.84 5.20
C TYR A 69 10.21 5.44 6.08
N PRO A 70 11.06 6.39 5.55
CA PRO A 70 11.92 7.21 6.38
C PRO A 70 11.11 7.96 7.45
N GLY A 71 11.63 8.04 8.66
CA GLY A 71 10.93 8.64 9.80
C GLY A 71 9.92 7.71 10.50
N HIS A 72 9.76 6.45 10.06
CA HIS A 72 8.80 5.50 10.61
C HIS A 72 9.47 4.24 11.15
N GLY A 73 8.84 3.61 12.12
CA GLY A 73 9.22 2.30 12.64
C GLY A 73 10.70 2.18 12.96
N THR A 74 11.40 1.24 12.33
CA THR A 74 12.85 1.04 12.52
C THR A 74 13.70 2.15 11.89
N ARG A 75 13.11 3.04 11.09
CA ARG A 75 13.75 4.18 10.44
C ARG A 75 13.36 5.52 11.08
N MET A 76 12.81 5.52 12.29
CA MET A 76 12.31 6.72 12.99
C MET A 76 13.38 7.81 13.18
N SER A 77 14.67 7.44 13.23
CA SER A 77 15.76 8.41 13.33
C SER A 77 16.15 9.07 12.00
N GLU A 78 15.59 8.60 10.89
CA GLU A 78 15.81 9.23 9.58
C GLU A 78 14.82 10.39 9.38
N PRO A 79 15.22 11.48 8.68
CA PRO A 79 14.25 12.51 8.32
C PRO A 79 13.17 11.91 7.41
N PRO A 80 11.90 12.32 7.57
CA PRO A 80 10.84 11.96 6.62
C PRO A 80 11.20 12.35 5.19
N SER A 81 10.66 11.63 4.21
CA SER A 81 10.89 11.93 2.79
C SER A 81 10.41 13.35 2.44
N ALA A 82 11.25 14.13 1.76
CA ALA A 82 10.95 15.52 1.45
C ALA A 82 9.76 15.67 0.49
N ASP A 83 9.59 14.71 -0.41
CA ASP A 83 8.54 14.70 -1.42
C ASP A 83 8.14 13.28 -1.83
N LEU A 84 6.99 13.18 -2.46
CA LEU A 84 6.42 11.90 -2.92
C LEU A 84 7.09 11.37 -4.19
N ASP A 85 7.56 12.25 -5.06
CA ASP A 85 8.18 11.85 -6.32
C ASP A 85 9.46 11.03 -6.05
N SER A 86 10.23 11.43 -5.04
CA SER A 86 11.40 10.66 -4.56
C SER A 86 10.97 9.27 -4.03
N VAL A 87 9.90 9.22 -3.22
CA VAL A 87 9.38 7.95 -2.68
C VAL A 87 8.92 7.03 -3.81
N VAL A 88 8.15 7.55 -4.77
CA VAL A 88 7.66 6.80 -5.92
C VAL A 88 8.82 6.29 -6.76
N THR A 89 9.82 7.13 -7.02
CA THR A 89 11.00 6.76 -7.80
C THR A 89 11.79 5.63 -7.14
N GLU A 90 12.17 5.80 -5.87
CA GLU A 90 12.96 4.79 -5.13
C GLU A 90 12.22 3.47 -4.97
N LEU A 91 10.90 3.52 -4.68
CA LEU A 91 10.09 2.31 -4.58
C LEU A 91 9.85 1.65 -5.94
N SER A 92 9.74 2.42 -7.01
CA SER A 92 9.64 1.85 -8.37
C SER A 92 10.93 1.12 -8.77
N ASP A 93 12.10 1.70 -8.49
CA ASP A 93 13.40 1.06 -8.73
C ASP A 93 13.53 -0.25 -7.92
N LEU A 94 13.14 -0.20 -6.67
CA LEU A 94 13.13 -1.39 -5.81
C LEU A 94 12.18 -2.47 -6.32
N LEU A 95 10.96 -2.09 -6.74
CA LEU A 95 9.99 -3.05 -7.26
C LEU A 95 10.42 -3.68 -8.58
N VAL A 96 11.16 -2.96 -9.43
CA VAL A 96 11.80 -3.56 -10.61
C VAL A 96 12.74 -4.68 -10.18
N ALA A 97 13.60 -4.45 -9.18
CA ALA A 97 14.51 -5.48 -8.68
C ALA A 97 13.77 -6.64 -7.99
N VAL A 98 12.66 -6.37 -7.30
CA VAL A 98 11.79 -7.42 -6.75
C VAL A 98 11.14 -8.24 -7.86
N GLN A 99 10.64 -7.60 -8.93
CA GLN A 99 10.06 -8.29 -10.09
C GLN A 99 11.06 -9.25 -10.74
N ASP A 100 12.29 -8.78 -10.93
CA ASP A 100 13.36 -9.60 -11.51
C ASP A 100 13.71 -10.81 -10.60
N ALA A 101 13.67 -10.61 -9.27
CA ALA A 101 13.95 -11.68 -8.29
C ALA A 101 12.84 -12.73 -8.18
N VAL A 102 11.57 -12.34 -8.34
CA VAL A 102 10.44 -13.30 -8.23
C VAL A 102 10.23 -14.15 -9.48
N ASP A 103 11.01 -13.95 -10.53
CA ASP A 103 11.11 -14.80 -11.70
C ASP A 103 9.73 -15.14 -12.33
N GLY A 104 9.02 -14.11 -12.76
CA GLY A 104 7.72 -14.22 -13.42
C GLY A 104 6.53 -14.59 -12.52
N ARG A 105 6.76 -14.80 -11.23
CA ARG A 105 5.65 -14.99 -10.27
C ARG A 105 4.84 -13.71 -10.10
N PRO A 106 3.56 -13.82 -9.78
CA PRO A 106 2.70 -12.67 -9.48
C PRO A 106 3.31 -11.75 -8.42
N LEU A 107 3.40 -10.47 -8.73
CA LEU A 107 3.62 -9.39 -7.77
C LEU A 107 2.30 -8.65 -7.59
N ILE A 108 1.90 -8.47 -6.35
CA ILE A 108 0.76 -7.65 -5.95
C ILE A 108 1.30 -6.46 -5.18
N LEU A 109 0.92 -5.27 -5.58
CA LEU A 109 1.25 -4.05 -4.88
C LEU A 109 -0.01 -3.56 -4.16
N GLY A 110 0.03 -3.57 -2.84
CA GLY A 110 -1.11 -3.18 -2.02
C GLY A 110 -0.80 -1.98 -1.15
N GLY A 111 -1.84 -1.29 -0.73
CA GLY A 111 -1.70 -0.21 0.24
C GLY A 111 -3.01 0.17 0.88
N HIS A 112 -2.90 0.75 2.07
CA HIS A 112 -4.04 1.27 2.81
C HIS A 112 -3.97 2.79 2.91
N SER A 113 -5.06 3.49 2.62
CA SER A 113 -5.16 4.95 2.71
C SER A 113 -4.06 5.64 1.86
N LEU A 114 -3.10 6.37 2.43
CA LEU A 114 -1.95 6.93 1.72
C LEU A 114 -1.22 5.86 0.90
N GLY A 115 -1.03 4.67 1.47
CA GLY A 115 -0.38 3.57 0.77
C GLY A 115 -1.10 3.11 -0.49
N ALA A 116 -2.44 3.21 -0.55
CA ALA A 116 -3.20 2.89 -1.77
C ALA A 116 -2.95 3.92 -2.89
N LEU A 117 -2.83 5.19 -2.54
CA LEU A 117 -2.48 6.26 -3.47
C LEU A 117 -1.07 6.04 -4.03
N LEU A 118 -0.11 5.75 -3.16
CA LEU A 118 1.26 5.44 -3.55
C LEU A 118 1.34 4.18 -4.42
N ALA A 119 0.55 3.14 -4.12
CA ALA A 119 0.52 1.92 -4.94
C ALA A 119 0.07 2.22 -6.38
N HIS A 120 -0.94 3.05 -6.55
CA HIS A 120 -1.40 3.47 -7.87
C HIS A 120 -0.35 4.30 -8.61
N GLU A 121 0.29 5.26 -7.94
CA GLU A 121 1.36 6.08 -8.51
C GLU A 121 2.54 5.25 -8.99
N ILE A 122 3.00 4.33 -8.14
CA ILE A 122 4.11 3.42 -8.48
C ILE A 122 3.74 2.53 -9.66
N ALA A 123 2.51 2.03 -9.71
CA ALA A 123 2.02 1.24 -10.83
C ALA A 123 2.02 2.05 -12.14
N GLY A 124 1.59 3.31 -12.09
CA GLY A 124 1.67 4.25 -13.22
C GLY A 124 3.10 4.53 -13.66
N GLU A 125 4.01 4.72 -12.71
CA GLU A 125 5.44 4.94 -13.00
C GLU A 125 6.08 3.70 -13.65
N LEU A 126 5.79 2.49 -13.15
CA LEU A 126 6.26 1.25 -13.78
C LEU A 126 5.70 1.08 -15.20
N GLN A 127 4.43 1.42 -15.41
CA GLN A 127 3.80 1.42 -16.75
C GLN A 127 4.52 2.40 -17.69
N ASN A 128 4.81 3.61 -17.26
CA ASN A 128 5.52 4.63 -18.05
C ASN A 128 6.94 4.19 -18.41
N ARG A 129 7.60 3.43 -17.53
CA ARG A 129 8.91 2.82 -17.79
C ARG A 129 8.84 1.57 -18.67
N GLY A 130 7.64 1.15 -19.10
CA GLY A 130 7.44 -0.07 -19.88
C GLY A 130 7.76 -1.36 -19.10
N ARG A 131 7.67 -1.31 -17.77
CA ARG A 131 7.86 -2.47 -16.88
C ARG A 131 6.52 -3.18 -16.65
N PRO A 132 6.52 -4.47 -16.29
CA PRO A 132 5.31 -5.17 -15.88
C PRO A 132 4.62 -4.44 -14.73
N VAL A 133 3.32 -4.21 -14.86
CA VAL A 133 2.53 -3.58 -13.80
C VAL A 133 2.04 -4.64 -12.83
N PRO A 134 2.28 -4.50 -11.51
CA PRO A 134 1.76 -5.43 -10.52
C PRO A 134 0.22 -5.38 -10.48
N ASP A 135 -0.42 -6.47 -10.01
CA ASP A 135 -1.82 -6.41 -9.62
C ASP A 135 -1.98 -5.47 -8.41
N LEU A 136 -3.09 -4.76 -8.31
CA LEU A 136 -3.29 -3.77 -7.26
C LEU A 136 -4.27 -4.25 -6.18
N PHE A 137 -3.93 -3.97 -4.91
CA PHE A 137 -4.83 -4.08 -3.77
C PHE A 137 -4.98 -2.71 -3.11
N LEU A 138 -6.04 -1.97 -3.48
CA LEU A 138 -6.28 -0.58 -3.06
C LEU A 138 -7.27 -0.55 -1.91
N SER A 139 -6.84 -0.12 -0.73
CA SER A 139 -7.62 -0.18 0.50
C SER A 139 -7.91 1.19 1.09
N ALA A 140 -9.19 1.48 1.34
CA ALA A 140 -9.71 2.63 2.10
C ALA A 140 -9.15 3.99 1.65
N ALA A 141 -9.06 4.22 0.36
CA ALA A 141 -8.68 5.51 -0.23
C ALA A 141 -9.61 5.88 -1.36
N ALA A 142 -10.01 7.14 -1.42
CA ALA A 142 -10.62 7.72 -2.62
C ALA A 142 -9.52 7.96 -3.68
N PRO A 143 -9.80 7.75 -4.99
CA PRO A 143 -8.85 8.05 -6.04
C PRO A 143 -8.59 9.57 -6.16
N PRO A 144 -7.45 10.00 -6.73
CA PRO A 144 -7.05 11.40 -6.75
C PRO A 144 -8.12 12.37 -7.23
N HIS A 145 -8.83 12.06 -8.30
CA HIS A 145 -9.86 12.92 -8.88
C HIS A 145 -11.11 13.11 -7.98
N ARG A 146 -11.29 12.28 -6.95
CA ARG A 146 -12.37 12.39 -5.95
C ARG A 146 -11.94 13.07 -4.66
N ARG A 147 -10.71 13.55 -4.57
CA ARG A 147 -10.12 14.11 -3.34
C ARG A 147 -10.19 15.65 -3.27
N ALA A 148 -11.05 16.28 -4.06
CA ALA A 148 -11.28 17.72 -3.99
C ALA A 148 -11.86 18.13 -2.62
N GLY A 149 -11.46 19.32 -2.14
CA GLY A 149 -12.04 19.92 -0.94
C GLY A 149 -11.66 19.27 0.39
N LEU A 150 -10.72 18.34 0.41
CA LEU A 150 -10.23 17.78 1.67
C LEU A 150 -9.60 18.86 2.56
N PRO A 151 -9.79 18.79 3.88
CA PRO A 151 -9.16 19.70 4.82
C PRO A 151 -7.65 19.77 4.64
N ASP A 152 -7.05 20.93 4.95
CA ASP A 152 -5.62 21.13 4.86
C ASP A 152 -4.93 20.80 6.20
N PRO A 153 -4.25 19.64 6.33
CA PRO A 153 -3.64 19.23 7.59
C PRO A 153 -2.49 20.14 8.04
N SER A 154 -1.91 20.94 7.13
CA SER A 154 -0.87 21.90 7.48
C SER A 154 -1.36 23.03 8.38
N ARG A 155 -2.68 23.23 8.41
CA ARG A 155 -3.36 24.27 9.23
C ARG A 155 -3.88 23.74 10.55
N TRP A 156 -3.79 22.43 10.81
CA TRP A 156 -4.24 21.84 12.06
C TRP A 156 -3.21 22.05 13.15
N ASP A 157 -3.64 22.43 14.33
CA ASP A 157 -2.82 22.29 15.53
C ASP A 157 -2.77 20.81 15.98
N ASP A 158 -2.03 20.54 17.04
CA ASP A 158 -1.85 19.16 17.51
C ASP A 158 -3.14 18.58 18.08
N ASP A 159 -4.03 19.41 18.61
CA ASP A 159 -5.32 18.94 19.15
C ASP A 159 -6.28 18.57 18.02
N ALA A 160 -6.34 19.37 16.95
CA ALA A 160 -7.14 19.06 15.78
C ALA A 160 -6.64 17.78 15.07
N LEU A 161 -5.32 17.61 14.97
CA LEU A 161 -4.74 16.38 14.40
C LEU A 161 -5.04 15.17 15.28
N ALA A 162 -4.86 15.28 16.60
CA ALA A 162 -5.15 14.19 17.54
C ALA A 162 -6.63 13.81 17.51
N ALA A 163 -7.55 14.79 17.43
CA ALA A 163 -8.98 14.52 17.28
C ALA A 163 -9.28 13.76 15.99
N ALA A 164 -8.72 14.20 14.85
CA ALA A 164 -8.89 13.53 13.56
C ALA A 164 -8.37 12.08 13.58
N LEU A 165 -7.23 11.82 14.26
CA LEU A 165 -6.69 10.46 14.43
C LEU A 165 -7.58 9.59 15.32
N GLY A 166 -8.14 10.17 16.39
CA GLY A 166 -9.10 9.48 17.25
C GLY A 166 -10.38 9.08 16.52
N ASP A 167 -10.89 9.96 15.66
CA ASP A 167 -12.11 9.71 14.88
C ASP A 167 -11.94 8.59 13.85
N ILE A 168 -10.75 8.43 13.28
CA ILE A 168 -10.47 7.33 12.34
C ILE A 168 -10.05 6.03 13.05
N GLY A 169 -9.80 6.08 14.36
CA GLY A 169 -9.43 4.89 15.15
C GLY A 169 -8.02 4.37 14.87
N ASP A 170 -7.11 5.24 14.44
CA ASP A 170 -5.73 4.85 14.13
C ASP A 170 -4.92 4.56 15.40
N LEU A 171 -4.92 5.51 16.34
CA LEU A 171 -4.20 5.40 17.59
C LEU A 171 -5.16 5.27 18.78
N PRO A 172 -4.79 4.47 19.80
CA PRO A 172 -5.51 4.45 21.06
C PRO A 172 -5.62 5.85 21.68
N ARG A 173 -6.76 6.13 22.31
CA ARG A 173 -7.01 7.45 22.95
C ARG A 173 -5.98 7.78 24.03
N GLU A 174 -5.48 6.75 24.70
CA GLU A 174 -4.45 6.87 25.73
C GLU A 174 -3.13 7.41 25.15
N ILE A 175 -2.75 6.93 23.95
CA ILE A 175 -1.57 7.44 23.20
C ILE A 175 -1.80 8.90 22.79
N LEU A 176 -2.99 9.21 22.30
CA LEU A 176 -3.35 10.58 21.88
C LEU A 176 -3.48 11.55 23.07
N ALA A 177 -3.66 11.07 24.29
CA ALA A 177 -3.70 11.88 25.51
C ALA A 177 -2.32 12.09 26.16
N ASP A 178 -1.33 11.25 25.81
CA ASP A 178 0.02 11.34 26.34
C ASP A 178 0.85 12.41 25.61
N ALA A 179 1.39 13.39 26.36
CA ALA A 179 2.11 14.52 25.79
C ALA A 179 3.44 14.13 25.12
N GLU A 180 4.15 13.15 25.66
CA GLU A 180 5.43 12.69 25.10
C GLU A 180 5.19 11.89 23.82
N ALA A 181 4.17 11.02 23.81
CA ALA A 181 3.77 10.29 22.62
C ALA A 181 3.31 11.25 21.49
N ARG A 182 2.53 12.28 21.82
CA ARG A 182 2.12 13.32 20.85
C ARG A 182 3.32 14.04 20.26
N ALA A 183 4.25 14.49 21.11
CA ALA A 183 5.46 15.19 20.67
C ALA A 183 6.33 14.32 19.72
N LEU A 184 6.31 12.99 19.93
CA LEU A 184 7.07 12.03 19.11
C LEU A 184 6.36 11.72 17.78
N TYR A 185 5.06 11.45 17.79
CA TYR A 185 4.36 10.90 16.62
C TYR A 185 3.64 11.95 15.77
N LEU A 186 3.04 13.00 16.36
CA LEU A 186 2.24 13.95 15.58
C LEU A 186 3.01 14.69 14.49
N PRO A 187 4.28 15.09 14.66
CA PRO A 187 5.03 15.73 13.57
C PRO A 187 5.17 14.85 12.33
N MET A 188 5.49 13.57 12.52
CA MET A 188 5.60 12.58 11.44
C MET A 188 4.24 12.34 10.76
N ILE A 189 3.21 12.09 11.55
CA ILE A 189 1.85 11.84 11.04
C ILE A 189 1.33 13.08 10.27
N ARG A 190 1.54 14.28 10.79
CA ARG A 190 1.19 15.54 10.12
C ARG A 190 1.87 15.63 8.77
N HIS A 191 3.16 15.30 8.71
CA HIS A 191 3.93 15.28 7.48
C HIS A 191 3.28 14.37 6.43
N ASP A 192 2.93 13.15 6.80
CA ASP A 192 2.29 12.18 5.91
C ASP A 192 0.90 12.64 5.43
N PHE A 193 0.10 13.25 6.31
CA PHE A 193 -1.19 13.82 5.90
C PHE A 193 -1.02 14.96 4.89
N VAL A 194 0.02 15.80 5.06
CA VAL A 194 0.35 16.86 4.10
C VAL A 194 0.79 16.23 2.78
N LEU A 195 1.60 15.18 2.81
CA LEU A 195 1.98 14.43 1.60
C LEU A 195 0.75 13.81 0.93
N ALA A 196 -0.11 13.13 1.68
CA ALA A 196 -1.33 12.51 1.16
C ALA A 196 -2.26 13.50 0.46
N ARG A 197 -2.28 14.77 0.93
CA ARG A 197 -3.09 15.83 0.30
C ARG A 197 -2.62 16.18 -1.11
N ARG A 198 -1.33 15.98 -1.43
CA ARG A 198 -0.80 16.24 -2.78
C ARG A 198 -1.39 15.29 -3.84
N TYR A 199 -1.94 14.16 -3.42
CA TYR A 199 -2.73 13.27 -4.27
C TYR A 199 -4.18 13.76 -4.36
N GLY A 200 -4.38 14.87 -5.07
CA GLY A 200 -5.69 15.44 -5.35
C GLY A 200 -5.93 15.55 -6.85
N PRO A 201 -7.04 16.19 -7.26
CA PRO A 201 -7.38 16.35 -8.68
C PRO A 201 -6.32 17.07 -9.51
N ASP A 202 -5.51 17.91 -8.87
CA ASP A 202 -4.43 18.65 -9.52
C ASP A 202 -3.08 17.88 -9.51
N ALA A 203 -3.06 16.67 -8.98
CA ALA A 203 -1.87 15.83 -9.01
C ALA A 203 -1.53 15.45 -10.45
N ARG A 204 -0.23 15.38 -10.78
CA ARG A 204 0.27 15.02 -12.11
C ARG A 204 -0.31 13.69 -12.61
N THR A 205 -0.68 12.79 -11.74
CA THR A 205 -1.16 11.44 -12.02
C THR A 205 -2.65 11.25 -11.72
N ALA A 206 -3.38 12.36 -11.47
CA ALA A 206 -4.80 12.31 -11.11
C ALA A 206 -5.66 11.53 -12.12
N ASP A 207 -5.28 11.58 -13.40
CA ASP A 207 -5.96 10.93 -14.52
C ASP A 207 -5.16 9.75 -15.10
N THR A 208 -4.12 9.27 -14.39
CA THR A 208 -3.32 8.15 -14.88
C THR A 208 -4.14 6.86 -14.83
N VAL A 209 -4.47 6.32 -16.00
CA VAL A 209 -5.11 5.01 -16.14
C VAL A 209 -4.04 3.92 -16.16
N VAL A 210 -4.13 3.00 -15.21
CA VAL A 210 -3.17 1.90 -15.06
C VAL A 210 -3.75 0.62 -15.64
N ARG A 211 -3.02 -0.02 -16.54
CA ARG A 211 -3.42 -1.29 -17.15
C ARG A 211 -3.02 -2.46 -16.27
N THR A 212 -3.95 -2.86 -15.39
CA THR A 212 -3.74 -3.95 -14.45
C THR A 212 -5.06 -4.49 -13.92
N ARG A 213 -5.00 -5.56 -13.13
CA ARG A 213 -6.13 -6.03 -12.32
C ARG A 213 -6.09 -5.35 -10.96
N ALA A 214 -7.25 -5.10 -10.38
CA ALA A 214 -7.33 -4.48 -9.06
C ALA A 214 -8.42 -5.10 -8.17
N VAL A 215 -8.11 -5.21 -6.88
CA VAL A 215 -9.08 -5.34 -5.80
C VAL A 215 -9.11 -4.00 -5.07
N ILE A 216 -10.30 -3.44 -4.95
CA ILE A 216 -10.56 -2.15 -4.31
C ILE A 216 -11.47 -2.44 -3.13
N VAL A 217 -11.03 -2.11 -1.92
CA VAL A 217 -11.76 -2.51 -0.71
C VAL A 217 -11.80 -1.42 0.34
N GLY A 218 -12.90 -1.31 1.08
CA GLY A 218 -13.05 -0.36 2.19
C GLY A 218 -14.06 -0.82 3.22
N GLY A 219 -14.18 -0.07 4.30
CA GLY A 219 -15.13 -0.30 5.37
C GLY A 219 -16.48 0.36 5.10
N ALA A 220 -17.57 -0.30 5.51
CA ALA A 220 -18.93 0.20 5.35
C ALA A 220 -19.20 1.47 6.20
N GLU A 221 -18.51 1.60 7.33
CA GLU A 221 -18.62 2.73 8.25
C GLU A 221 -17.45 3.73 8.08
N ASP A 222 -16.64 3.60 6.99
CA ASP A 222 -15.55 4.54 6.72
C ASP A 222 -16.07 5.87 6.17
N GLY A 223 -16.24 6.86 7.05
CA GLY A 223 -16.65 8.21 6.68
C GLY A 223 -15.63 9.00 5.83
N ARG A 224 -14.39 8.53 5.71
CA ARG A 224 -13.32 9.18 4.93
C ARG A 224 -13.23 8.67 3.49
N CYS A 225 -13.68 7.45 3.26
CA CYS A 225 -13.73 6.82 1.94
C CYS A 225 -15.05 6.08 1.73
N PRO A 226 -16.13 6.80 1.43
CA PRO A 226 -17.42 6.20 1.14
C PRO A 226 -17.36 5.21 -0.04
N ALA A 227 -18.29 4.25 -0.07
CA ALA A 227 -18.35 3.21 -1.10
C ALA A 227 -18.38 3.78 -2.55
N ALA A 228 -19.01 4.94 -2.76
CA ALA A 228 -19.02 5.61 -4.05
C ALA A 228 -17.62 6.07 -4.50
N ASP A 229 -16.78 6.49 -3.55
CA ASP A 229 -15.40 6.89 -3.85
C ASP A 229 -14.50 5.67 -4.08
N LEU A 230 -14.77 4.54 -3.40
CA LEU A 230 -14.11 3.28 -3.74
C LEU A 230 -14.41 2.86 -5.18
N ALA A 231 -15.68 2.92 -5.60
CA ALA A 231 -16.08 2.55 -6.95
C ALA A 231 -15.42 3.42 -8.03
N ALA A 232 -15.13 4.69 -7.73
CA ALA A 232 -14.50 5.60 -8.68
C ALA A 232 -13.04 5.22 -9.06
N TRP A 233 -12.39 4.31 -8.34
CA TRP A 233 -11.11 3.75 -8.78
C TRP A 233 -11.20 3.02 -10.12
N THR A 234 -12.38 2.50 -10.48
CA THR A 234 -12.58 1.83 -11.78
C THR A 234 -12.33 2.76 -12.95
N ASP A 235 -12.43 4.07 -12.78
CA ASP A 235 -12.11 5.08 -13.80
C ASP A 235 -10.61 5.14 -14.12
N LEU A 236 -9.76 4.68 -13.19
CA LEU A 236 -8.30 4.72 -13.30
C LEU A 236 -7.67 3.33 -13.51
N ILE A 237 -8.47 2.28 -13.69
CA ILE A 237 -7.99 0.90 -13.90
C ILE A 237 -8.48 0.40 -15.27
N ASP A 238 -7.54 0.20 -16.19
CA ASP A 238 -7.78 -0.48 -17.46
C ASP A 238 -7.54 -1.99 -17.30
N GLY A 239 -8.55 -2.68 -16.79
CA GLY A 239 -8.54 -4.12 -16.54
C GLY A 239 -9.61 -4.57 -15.55
N PRO A 240 -9.65 -5.86 -15.21
CA PRO A 240 -10.60 -6.38 -14.23
C PRO A 240 -10.43 -5.71 -12.86
N ALA A 241 -11.48 -5.07 -12.37
CA ALA A 241 -11.52 -4.41 -11.07
C ALA A 241 -12.67 -4.96 -10.23
N GLN A 242 -12.36 -5.43 -9.03
CA GLN A 242 -13.35 -5.89 -8.04
C GLN A 242 -13.46 -4.87 -6.93
N VAL A 243 -14.64 -4.28 -6.75
CA VAL A 243 -14.93 -3.38 -5.62
C VAL A 243 -15.66 -4.15 -4.54
N THR A 244 -15.19 -4.07 -3.29
CA THR A 244 -15.74 -4.78 -2.15
C THR A 244 -15.85 -3.85 -0.96
N VAL A 245 -16.98 -3.88 -0.26
CA VAL A 245 -17.20 -3.17 1.00
C VAL A 245 -17.35 -4.20 2.10
N LEU A 246 -16.52 -4.10 3.14
CA LEU A 246 -16.53 -4.99 4.29
C LEU A 246 -17.08 -4.26 5.52
N PRO A 247 -17.62 -4.96 6.52
CA PRO A 247 -17.99 -4.34 7.79
C PRO A 247 -16.80 -3.66 8.46
N GLY A 248 -17.03 -2.51 9.10
CA GLY A 248 -16.03 -1.77 9.87
C GLY A 248 -15.74 -0.38 9.30
N GLY A 249 -14.96 0.40 10.04
CA GLY A 249 -14.53 1.76 9.69
C GLY A 249 -13.29 1.79 8.80
N HIS A 250 -12.50 2.86 8.96
CA HIS A 250 -11.29 3.06 8.13
C HIS A 250 -10.30 1.88 8.20
N PHE A 251 -10.08 1.34 9.38
CA PHE A 251 -9.20 0.18 9.61
C PHE A 251 -9.96 -1.16 9.66
N TYR A 252 -11.01 -1.32 8.84
CA TYR A 252 -11.87 -2.51 8.75
C TYR A 252 -11.09 -3.83 8.72
N TYR A 253 -9.91 -3.84 8.11
CA TYR A 253 -9.12 -5.07 7.95
C TYR A 253 -8.67 -5.68 9.29
N ARG A 254 -8.62 -4.90 10.38
CA ARG A 254 -8.23 -5.41 11.72
C ARG A 254 -9.15 -6.54 12.18
N ASP A 255 -10.44 -6.45 11.81
CA ASP A 255 -11.46 -7.45 12.15
C ASP A 255 -11.86 -8.33 10.96
N GLN A 256 -11.32 -8.08 9.76
CA GLN A 256 -11.71 -8.72 8.50
C GLN A 256 -10.54 -9.41 7.79
N LEU A 257 -9.52 -9.86 8.53
CA LEU A 257 -8.29 -10.43 7.93
C LEU A 257 -8.57 -11.63 7.03
N ASP A 258 -9.51 -12.52 7.41
CA ASP A 258 -9.88 -13.67 6.59
C ASP A 258 -10.53 -13.26 5.26
N ALA A 259 -11.33 -12.19 5.26
CA ALA A 259 -11.93 -11.66 4.05
C ALA A 259 -10.86 -11.03 3.14
N VAL A 260 -9.93 -10.28 3.73
CA VAL A 260 -8.77 -9.73 3.02
C VAL A 260 -7.92 -10.83 2.39
N GLY A 261 -7.65 -11.90 3.14
CA GLY A 261 -6.90 -13.07 2.63
C GLY A 261 -7.59 -13.70 1.41
N ARG A 262 -8.93 -13.86 1.44
CA ARG A 262 -9.69 -14.38 0.28
C ARG A 262 -9.63 -13.44 -0.93
N LEU A 263 -9.67 -12.14 -0.73
CA LEU A 263 -9.54 -11.17 -1.82
C LEU A 263 -8.16 -11.23 -2.47
N ILE A 264 -7.10 -11.38 -1.67
CA ILE A 264 -5.73 -11.55 -2.17
C ILE A 264 -5.60 -12.89 -2.92
N ASP A 265 -6.19 -13.99 -2.40
CA ASP A 265 -6.19 -15.28 -3.11
C ASP A 265 -6.87 -15.19 -4.48
N GLY A 266 -7.94 -14.41 -4.57
CA GLY A 266 -8.61 -14.10 -5.83
C GLY A 266 -7.67 -13.46 -6.87
N LEU A 267 -6.82 -12.51 -6.46
CA LEU A 267 -5.80 -11.92 -7.34
C LEU A 267 -4.73 -12.95 -7.76
N VAL A 268 -4.33 -13.84 -6.86
CA VAL A 268 -3.30 -14.85 -7.14
C VAL A 268 -3.80 -15.94 -8.08
N THR A 269 -5.07 -16.36 -7.95
CA THR A 269 -5.64 -17.50 -8.66
C THR A 269 -6.32 -17.15 -9.98
N ALA A 270 -6.82 -15.92 -10.11
CA ALA A 270 -7.49 -15.49 -11.34
C ALA A 270 -6.51 -15.45 -12.54
N PRO A 271 -6.96 -15.85 -13.74
CA PRO A 271 -6.12 -15.81 -14.94
C PRO A 271 -5.67 -14.38 -15.23
N ARG A 272 -4.41 -14.24 -15.58
CA ARG A 272 -3.85 -12.95 -16.04
C ARG A 272 -4.18 -12.75 -17.50
N PRO A 273 -4.65 -11.55 -17.90
CA PRO A 273 -4.73 -11.21 -19.32
C PRO A 273 -3.33 -11.34 -19.94
N ALA A 274 -3.26 -11.91 -21.13
CA ALA A 274 -2.00 -11.97 -21.86
C ALA A 274 -1.44 -10.55 -22.04
N THR A 275 -0.20 -10.34 -21.61
CA THR A 275 0.49 -9.06 -21.88
C THR A 275 0.59 -8.94 -23.40
N PRO A 276 0.03 -7.91 -24.03
CA PRO A 276 0.23 -7.72 -25.47
C PRO A 276 1.73 -7.57 -25.71
N LEU A 277 2.29 -8.47 -26.53
CA LEU A 277 3.65 -8.33 -27.02
C LEU A 277 3.72 -6.96 -27.72
N LYS A 278 4.70 -6.11 -27.34
CA LYS A 278 5.01 -4.92 -28.14
C LYS A 278 5.35 -5.44 -29.53
N GLU A 279 4.49 -5.13 -30.50
CA GLU A 279 4.92 -5.20 -31.90
C GLU A 279 6.11 -4.27 -32.03
N GLY A 280 7.26 -4.82 -32.34
CA GLY A 280 8.46 -4.04 -32.61
C GLY A 280 8.17 -3.07 -33.77
N PRO A 281 8.84 -1.93 -33.81
CA PRO A 281 8.73 -1.05 -34.96
C PRO A 281 9.21 -1.83 -36.23
N GLU A 282 8.35 -1.85 -37.25
CA GLU A 282 8.73 -2.29 -38.62
C GLU A 282 9.80 -1.38 -39.21
#